data_6929c1d5cab9289492eb27f85d2bdb15
#
_entry.id   6929c1d5cab9289492eb27f85d2bdb15
#
_cell.length_a   1.000
_cell.length_b   1.000
_cell.length_c   1.000
_cell.angle_alpha   90.00
_cell.angle_beta   90.00
_cell.angle_gamma   90.00
#
_symmetry.space_group_name_H-M   'P 1'
#
loop_
_entity.id
_entity.type
_entity.pdbx_description
1 polymer ?
#
loop_
_entity_poly.entity_id
_entity_poly.type
_entity_poly.pdbx_seq_one_letter_code
_entity_poly.pdbx_strand_id
1 'polypeptide(L)' 'MQTTVHWLENVAFEAKTQSGHSVIMDGSPEYGGENRGPRPMELILTGLGGCASFDIVTILKKSRQEITNVR' A
#
# COMPACT_ATOMS: atom_id res chain seq x y z
N MET A 1 -6.13 -6.16 -13.74
CA MET A 1 -6.08 -5.82 -12.30
C MET A 1 -7.06 -4.70 -12.04
N GLN A 2 -7.88 -4.83 -11.01
CA GLN A 2 -8.89 -3.83 -10.67
C GLN A 2 -8.84 -3.50 -9.20
N THR A 3 -9.12 -2.23 -8.88
CA THR A 3 -9.26 -1.75 -7.52
C THR A 3 -10.44 -0.79 -7.50
N THR A 4 -11.31 -0.95 -6.51
CA THR A 4 -12.46 -0.08 -6.31
C THR A 4 -12.23 0.76 -5.08
N VAL A 5 -12.48 2.07 -5.19
CA VAL A 5 -12.32 3.00 -4.08
C VAL A 5 -13.70 3.49 -3.67
N HIS A 6 -14.04 3.33 -2.41
CA HIS A 6 -15.29 3.77 -1.83
C HIS A 6 -15.05 4.91 -0.86
N TRP A 7 -15.83 5.98 -0.98
CA TRP A 7 -15.83 7.05 0.00
C TRP A 7 -16.61 6.58 1.24
N LEU A 8 -15.96 6.66 2.39
CA LEU A 8 -16.59 6.28 3.65
C LEU A 8 -17.27 7.48 4.30
N GLU A 9 -16.49 8.42 4.80
CA GLU A 9 -16.98 9.67 5.38
C GLU A 9 -15.84 10.67 5.47
N ASN A 10 -16.18 11.94 5.58
CA ASN A 10 -15.19 13.02 5.63
C ASN A 10 -14.17 12.89 4.49
N VAL A 11 -12.91 12.62 4.82
CA VAL A 11 -11.86 12.41 3.82
C VAL A 11 -11.32 10.99 3.84
N ALA A 12 -12.10 10.04 4.36
CA ALA A 12 -11.72 8.64 4.44
C ALA A 12 -12.25 7.85 3.26
N PHE A 13 -11.42 6.97 2.72
CA PHE A 13 -11.76 6.09 1.60
C PHE A 13 -11.29 4.68 1.88
N GLU A 14 -12.01 3.71 1.36
CA GLU A 14 -11.61 2.31 1.40
C GLU A 14 -11.35 1.82 -0.01
N ALA A 15 -10.17 1.29 -0.24
CA ALA A 15 -9.83 0.65 -1.51
C ALA A 15 -9.97 -0.86 -1.36
N LYS A 16 -10.74 -1.48 -2.26
CA LYS A 16 -10.89 -2.93 -2.33
C LYS A 16 -10.16 -3.44 -3.56
N THR A 17 -9.23 -4.34 -3.35
CA THR A 17 -8.41 -4.87 -4.42
C THR A 17 -8.98 -6.17 -4.98
N GLN A 18 -8.66 -6.48 -6.23
CA GLN A 18 -9.08 -7.72 -6.86
C GLN A 18 -8.52 -8.95 -6.13
N SER A 19 -7.39 -8.80 -5.45
CA SER A 19 -6.79 -9.88 -4.67
C SER A 19 -7.50 -10.15 -3.34
N GLY A 20 -8.57 -9.43 -3.03
CA GLY A 20 -9.38 -9.68 -1.85
C GLY A 20 -8.96 -8.93 -0.61
N HIS A 21 -8.22 -7.86 -0.76
CA HIS A 21 -7.75 -7.04 0.36
C HIS A 21 -8.47 -5.70 0.40
N SER A 22 -8.54 -5.12 1.59
CA SER A 22 -9.08 -3.79 1.80
C SER A 22 -8.03 -2.91 2.47
N VAL A 23 -7.92 -1.68 1.98
CA VAL A 23 -7.00 -0.68 2.53
C VAL A 23 -7.77 0.59 2.82
N ILE A 24 -7.68 1.08 4.04
CA ILE A 24 -8.32 2.35 4.41
C ILE A 24 -7.30 3.47 4.30
N MET A 25 -7.70 4.53 3.60
CA MET A 25 -6.92 5.75 3.46
C MET A 25 -7.66 6.86 4.17
N ASP A 26 -6.94 7.69 4.89
CA ASP A 26 -7.55 8.81 5.59
C ASP A 26 -6.60 9.99 5.61
N GLY A 27 -7.12 11.16 5.96
CA GLY A 27 -6.34 12.36 6.11
C GLY A 27 -5.91 12.60 7.55
N SER A 28 -5.07 13.61 7.74
CA SER A 28 -4.74 14.05 9.08
C SER A 28 -5.92 14.80 9.71
N PRO A 29 -6.01 14.84 11.03
CA PRO A 29 -7.06 15.61 11.70
C PRO A 29 -7.11 17.08 11.31
N GLU A 30 -5.97 17.68 10.94
CA GLU A 30 -5.89 19.08 10.50
C GLU A 30 -6.69 19.34 9.22
N TYR A 31 -6.91 18.32 8.40
CA TYR A 31 -7.61 18.44 7.13
C TYR A 31 -8.93 17.67 7.12
N GLY A 32 -9.50 17.42 8.29
CA GLY A 32 -10.80 16.78 8.41
C GLY A 32 -10.76 15.26 8.52
N GLY A 33 -9.58 14.67 8.59
CA GLY A 33 -9.43 13.23 8.76
C GLY A 33 -9.46 12.80 10.21
N GLU A 34 -9.53 11.51 10.43
CA GLU A 34 -9.49 10.90 11.75
C GLU A 34 -8.29 9.98 11.94
N ASN A 35 -7.34 10.04 11.01
CA ASN A 35 -6.12 9.24 11.08
C ASN A 35 -6.39 7.73 11.20
N ARG A 36 -7.43 7.25 10.51
CA ARG A 36 -7.79 5.83 10.54
C ARG A 36 -6.94 4.97 9.62
N GLY A 37 -6.16 5.57 8.79
CA GLY A 37 -5.28 4.86 7.86
C GLY A 37 -4.24 5.79 7.28
N PRO A 38 -3.32 5.25 6.47
CA PRO A 38 -2.28 6.06 5.82
C PRO A 38 -2.88 7.04 4.81
N ARG A 39 -2.12 8.07 4.47
CA ARG A 39 -2.48 9.01 3.42
C ARG A 39 -2.30 8.33 2.06
N PRO A 40 -3.11 8.70 1.04
CA PRO A 40 -2.95 8.11 -0.29
C PRO A 40 -1.52 8.21 -0.84
N MET A 41 -0.86 9.34 -0.62
CA MET A 41 0.53 9.51 -1.10
C MET A 41 1.49 8.54 -0.39
N GLU A 42 1.27 8.27 0.89
CA GLU A 42 2.06 7.29 1.63
C GLU A 42 1.90 5.89 1.03
N LEU A 43 0.70 5.56 0.56
CA LEU A 43 0.45 4.27 -0.09
C LEU A 43 1.14 4.17 -1.44
N ILE A 44 1.23 5.27 -2.19
CA ILE A 44 1.98 5.29 -3.44
C ILE A 44 3.46 4.97 -3.18
N LEU A 45 4.04 5.62 -2.19
CA LEU A 45 5.43 5.38 -1.80
C LEU A 45 5.64 3.95 -1.29
N THR A 46 4.71 3.47 -0.48
CA THR A 46 4.74 2.10 0.05
C THR A 46 4.66 1.08 -1.09
N GLY A 47 3.78 1.32 -2.06
CA GLY A 47 3.63 0.44 -3.22
C GLY A 47 4.88 0.40 -4.08
N LEU A 48 5.51 1.54 -4.32
CA LEU A 48 6.75 1.61 -5.07
C LEU A 48 7.87 0.84 -4.35
N GLY A 49 7.99 1.05 -3.04
CA GLY A 49 8.98 0.32 -2.23
C GLY A 49 8.71 -1.18 -2.25
N GLY A 50 7.45 -1.58 -2.15
CA GLY A 50 7.05 -2.99 -2.19
C GLY A 50 7.38 -3.64 -3.53
N CYS A 51 7.08 -2.96 -4.65
CA CYS A 51 7.41 -3.47 -5.98
C CYS A 51 8.90 -3.64 -6.17
N ALA A 52 9.69 -2.64 -5.78
CA ALA A 52 11.15 -2.71 -5.89
C ALA A 52 11.72 -3.84 -5.04
N SER A 53 11.23 -3.99 -3.81
CA SER A 53 11.68 -5.05 -2.91
C SER A 53 11.31 -6.43 -3.46
N PHE A 54 10.11 -6.58 -4.01
CA PHE A 54 9.66 -7.84 -4.62
C PHE A 54 10.57 -8.23 -5.79
N ASP A 55 10.92 -7.28 -6.65
CA ASP A 55 11.78 -7.53 -7.79
C ASP A 55 13.19 -7.94 -7.34
N ILE A 56 13.73 -7.27 -6.34
CA ILE A 56 15.05 -7.61 -5.78
C ILE A 56 15.04 -9.04 -5.24
N VAL A 57 14.05 -9.38 -4.44
CA VAL A 57 13.92 -10.74 -3.86
C VAL A 57 13.79 -11.78 -4.97
N THR A 58 12.99 -11.51 -6.00
CA THR A 58 12.79 -12.42 -7.12
C THR A 58 14.09 -12.63 -7.89
N ILE A 59 14.83 -11.57 -8.18
CA ILE A 59 16.11 -11.65 -8.89
C ILE A 59 17.12 -12.46 -8.09
N LEU A 60 17.24 -12.18 -6.79
CA LEU A 60 18.18 -12.86 -5.93
C LEU A 60 17.85 -14.36 -5.78
N LYS A 61 16.58 -14.71 -5.70
CA LYS A 61 16.14 -16.11 -5.67
C LYS A 61 16.51 -16.84 -6.96
N LYS A 62 16.31 -16.20 -8.10
CA LYS A 62 16.70 -16.76 -9.41
C LYS A 62 18.20 -16.97 -9.51
N SER A 63 18.96 -16.13 -8.85
CA SER A 63 20.43 -16.26 -8.77
C SER A 63 20.89 -17.20 -7.68
N ARG A 64 19.94 -17.87 -7.00
CA ARG A 64 20.19 -18.82 -5.90
C ARG A 64 20.91 -18.18 -4.71
N GLN A 65 20.59 -16.92 -4.43
CA GLN A 65 21.08 -16.21 -3.27
C GLN A 65 20.15 -16.47 -2.08
N GLU A 66 20.72 -16.57 -0.89
CA GLU A 66 19.92 -16.59 0.32
C GLU A 66 19.53 -15.18 0.71
N ILE A 67 18.24 -15.00 1.05
CA ILE A 67 17.73 -13.70 1.44
C ILE A 67 17.06 -13.84 2.80
N THR A 68 17.59 -13.12 3.79
CA THR A 68 17.00 -13.10 5.12
C THR A 68 16.32 -11.78 5.45
N ASN A 69 16.63 -10.72 4.73
CA ASN A 69 16.09 -9.39 4.98
C ASN A 69 16.19 -8.51 3.75
N VAL A 70 15.16 -7.70 3.51
CA VAL A 70 15.13 -6.68 2.46
C VAL A 70 14.77 -5.34 3.09
N ARG A 71 15.60 -4.34 2.85
CA ARG A 71 15.38 -3.00 3.37
C ARG A 71 15.38 -1.96 2.27
#